data_b53f481838576cb19221c0f1dd0946a6
#
_entry.id   b53f481838576cb19221c0f1dd0946a6
#
_cell.length_a   1.000
_cell.length_b   1.000
_cell.length_c   1.000
_cell.angle_alpha   90.00
_cell.angle_beta   90.00
_cell.angle_gamma   90.00
#
_symmetry.space_group_name_H-M   'P 1'
#
loop_
_entity.id
_entity.type
_entity.pdbx_description
1 polymer ?
#
loop_
_entity_poly.entity_id
_entity_poly.type
_entity_poly.pdbx_seq_one_letter_code
_entity_poly.pdbx_strand_id
1 'polypeptide(L)'
;MNTRLSRSLADLSSRWRSRFSRSKQSPEHLRLGARGEKLACAFLRRKDYRILYRNFRARRGGEVDIICRDGDTLVFVEVKTRTREDFGRPVEAVNAAKRKLISRGALAWLQLLDNPDILVRFDVVEIVLAEDGQPRFELIRDAFPLSAPYTY
;
A
#
# COMPACT_ATOMS: atom_id res chain seq x y z
N MET A 1 -22.83 14.36 5.02
CA MET A 1 -23.36 13.10 4.48
C MET A 1 -22.30 11.97 4.38
N ASN A 2 -21.37 11.83 5.35
CA ASN A 2 -20.20 10.90 5.21
C ASN A 2 -19.98 9.96 6.40
N THR A 3 -21.02 9.71 7.21
CA THR A 3 -20.88 8.88 8.43
C THR A 3 -20.99 7.37 8.21
N ARG A 4 -21.50 6.91 7.07
CA ARG A 4 -21.67 5.46 6.80
C ARG A 4 -20.37 4.77 6.35
N LEU A 5 -19.52 5.43 5.56
CA LEU A 5 -18.27 4.87 5.05
C LEU A 5 -17.22 4.65 6.16
N SER A 6 -17.14 5.55 7.13
CA SER A 6 -16.16 5.45 8.22
C SER A 6 -16.44 4.29 9.17
N ARG A 7 -17.70 3.92 9.38
CA ARG A 7 -18.08 2.77 10.24
C ARG A 7 -17.82 1.43 9.56
N SER A 8 -18.09 1.31 8.26
CA SER A 8 -17.86 0.08 7.49
C SER A 8 -16.37 -0.28 7.38
N LEU A 9 -15.50 0.72 7.14
CA LEU A 9 -14.06 0.52 7.02
C LEU A 9 -13.40 0.16 8.36
N ALA A 10 -13.87 0.72 9.48
CA ALA A 10 -13.36 0.39 10.80
C ALA A 10 -13.75 -1.03 11.24
N ASP A 11 -14.96 -1.48 10.90
CA ASP A 11 -15.48 -2.79 11.27
C ASP A 11 -14.82 -3.92 10.48
N LEU A 12 -14.53 -3.71 9.20
CA LEU A 12 -13.78 -4.66 8.38
C LEU A 12 -12.34 -4.85 8.87
N SER A 13 -11.68 -3.78 9.34
CA SER A 13 -10.31 -3.87 9.83
C SER A 13 -10.17 -4.70 11.11
N SER A 14 -11.21 -4.78 11.94
CA SER A 14 -11.20 -5.56 13.19
C SER A 14 -11.40 -7.06 12.97
N ARG A 15 -12.23 -7.45 12.01
CA ARG A 15 -12.58 -8.85 11.73
C ARG A 15 -11.48 -9.66 11.03
N TRP A 16 -10.51 -9.00 10.38
CA TRP A 16 -9.47 -9.66 9.58
C TRP A 16 -8.12 -9.83 10.29
N ARG A 17 -7.89 -9.15 11.42
CA ARG A 17 -6.62 -9.23 12.17
C ARG A 17 -6.32 -10.60 12.76
N SER A 18 -7.31 -11.49 12.92
CA SER A 18 -7.14 -12.76 13.64
C SER A 18 -6.69 -13.95 12.78
N ARG A 19 -6.53 -13.79 11.45
CA ARG A 19 -6.36 -14.95 10.55
C ARG A 19 -4.96 -15.21 10.01
N PHE A 20 -3.96 -14.35 10.21
CA PHE A 20 -2.64 -14.54 9.59
C PHE A 20 -1.47 -14.30 10.54
N SER A 21 -1.18 -15.30 11.37
CA SER A 21 0.10 -15.42 12.06
C SER A 21 0.79 -16.71 11.61
N ARG A 22 1.88 -16.60 10.85
CA ARG A 22 2.90 -17.64 10.73
C ARG A 22 4.25 -17.02 10.40
N SER A 23 5.14 -17.01 11.38
CA SER A 23 6.54 -16.66 11.19
C SER A 23 7.35 -17.91 10.81
N LYS A 24 7.84 -17.97 9.56
CA LYS A 24 9.05 -18.74 9.23
C LYS A 24 10.17 -17.72 9.03
N GLN A 25 11.39 -18.09 9.39
CA GLN A 25 12.57 -17.24 9.15
C GLN A 25 12.60 -16.82 7.69
N SER A 26 12.36 -15.54 7.45
CA SER A 26 12.24 -14.97 6.10
C SER A 26 13.61 -14.68 5.53
N PRO A 27 13.86 -14.90 4.23
CA PRO A 27 15.05 -14.41 3.56
C PRO A 27 15.29 -12.92 3.83
N GLU A 28 16.53 -12.48 3.75
CA GLU A 28 16.93 -11.11 4.11
C GLU A 28 16.12 -10.04 3.36
N HIS A 29 15.85 -10.24 2.07
CA HIS A 29 15.03 -9.33 1.28
C HIS A 29 13.58 -9.20 1.78
N LEU A 30 13.00 -10.28 2.35
CA LEU A 30 11.66 -10.22 2.95
C LEU A 30 11.68 -9.46 4.29
N ARG A 31 12.75 -9.57 5.06
CA ARG A 31 12.94 -8.78 6.29
C ARG A 31 13.10 -7.31 5.97
N LEU A 32 13.85 -6.99 4.91
CA LEU A 32 14.04 -5.64 4.41
C LEU A 32 12.69 -5.04 3.99
N GLY A 33 11.89 -5.76 3.20
CA GLY A 33 10.55 -5.36 2.80
C GLY A 33 9.63 -5.10 3.99
N ALA A 34 9.55 -6.05 4.94
CA ALA A 34 8.73 -5.92 6.15
C ALA A 34 9.15 -4.73 7.03
N ARG A 35 10.46 -4.46 7.14
CA ARG A 35 10.98 -3.27 7.81
C ARG A 35 10.55 -1.99 7.10
N GLY A 36 10.68 -1.96 5.76
CA GLY A 36 10.27 -0.83 4.93
C GLY A 36 8.78 -0.51 5.09
N GLU A 37 7.91 -1.51 5.05
CA GLU A 37 6.47 -1.31 5.24
C GLU A 37 6.13 -0.71 6.62
N LYS A 38 6.81 -1.13 7.70
CA LYS A 38 6.64 -0.52 9.02
C LYS A 38 7.04 0.95 9.01
N LEU A 39 8.18 1.27 8.40
CA LEU A 39 8.69 2.63 8.26
C LEU A 39 7.76 3.48 7.39
N ALA A 40 7.26 2.92 6.27
CA ALA A 40 6.27 3.60 5.41
C ALA A 40 5.00 3.94 6.17
N CYS A 41 4.45 3.01 6.98
CA CYS A 41 3.27 3.29 7.79
C CYS A 41 3.50 4.42 8.80
N ALA A 42 4.65 4.46 9.47
CA ALA A 42 4.99 5.53 10.39
C ALA A 42 5.15 6.88 9.66
N PHE A 43 5.79 6.87 8.49
CA PHE A 43 5.95 8.04 7.64
C PHE A 43 4.60 8.59 7.15
N LEU A 44 3.72 7.73 6.63
CA LEU A 44 2.39 8.11 6.16
C LEU A 44 1.52 8.69 7.28
N ARG A 45 1.57 8.11 8.49
CA ARG A 45 0.84 8.67 9.66
C ARG A 45 1.31 10.08 10.02
N ARG A 46 2.61 10.37 9.92
CA ARG A 46 3.15 11.74 10.13
C ARG A 46 2.71 12.73 9.06
N LYS A 47 2.19 12.24 7.93
CA LYS A 47 1.59 13.02 6.85
C LYS A 47 0.04 12.97 6.86
N ASP A 48 -0.53 12.64 8.02
CA ASP A 48 -1.97 12.60 8.26
C ASP A 48 -2.75 11.54 7.46
N TYR A 49 -2.03 10.54 6.87
CA TYR A 49 -2.69 9.39 6.27
C TYR A 49 -3.20 8.43 7.35
N ARG A 50 -4.44 8.01 7.22
CA ARG A 50 -5.03 7.01 8.09
C ARG A 50 -4.84 5.61 7.50
N ILE A 51 -3.99 4.79 8.12
CA ILE A 51 -3.75 3.41 7.69
C ILE A 51 -4.98 2.55 8.01
N LEU A 52 -5.52 1.88 6.99
CA LEU A 52 -6.68 0.99 7.07
C LEU A 52 -6.27 -0.47 7.10
N TYR A 53 -5.36 -0.88 6.23
CA TYR A 53 -4.91 -2.26 6.11
C TYR A 53 -3.47 -2.34 5.61
N ARG A 54 -2.82 -3.48 5.86
CA ARG A 54 -1.43 -3.77 5.44
C ARG A 54 -1.35 -5.15 4.83
N ASN A 55 -0.53 -5.30 3.80
CA ASN A 55 -0.26 -6.58 3.15
C ASN A 55 -1.55 -7.27 2.69
N PHE A 56 -2.39 -6.54 1.98
CA PHE A 56 -3.61 -7.10 1.41
C PHE A 56 -3.27 -8.01 0.23
N ARG A 57 -3.82 -9.23 0.26
CA ARG A 57 -3.71 -10.20 -0.83
C ARG A 57 -5.08 -10.70 -1.21
N ALA A 58 -5.44 -10.49 -2.47
CA ALA A 58 -6.71 -10.94 -3.03
C ALA A 58 -6.66 -12.43 -3.39
N ARG A 59 -7.77 -13.14 -3.21
CA ARG A 59 -7.86 -14.59 -3.47
C ARG A 59 -7.54 -14.99 -4.91
N ARG A 60 -7.87 -14.15 -5.88
CA ARG A 60 -7.63 -14.35 -7.32
C ARG A 60 -6.34 -13.69 -7.82
N GLY A 61 -5.39 -13.47 -6.94
CA GLY A 61 -4.18 -12.70 -7.21
C GLY A 61 -4.43 -11.20 -7.17
N GLY A 62 -3.42 -10.47 -6.85
CA GLY A 62 -3.43 -9.05 -6.56
C GLY A 62 -2.96 -8.80 -5.14
N GLU A 63 -2.19 -7.76 -4.96
CA GLU A 63 -1.60 -7.40 -3.68
C GLU A 63 -1.45 -5.89 -3.57
N VAL A 64 -1.55 -5.39 -2.34
CA VAL A 64 -1.30 -3.99 -1.99
C VAL A 64 -0.57 -3.96 -0.65
N ASP A 65 0.54 -3.25 -0.58
CA ASP A 65 1.36 -3.21 0.64
C ASP A 65 0.64 -2.44 1.75
N ILE A 66 0.09 -1.25 1.45
CA ILE A 66 -0.64 -0.44 2.42
C ILE A 66 -1.91 0.12 1.76
N ILE A 67 -3.03 0.00 2.46
CA ILE A 67 -4.29 0.65 2.11
C ILE A 67 -4.55 1.70 3.17
N CYS A 68 -4.77 2.95 2.76
CA CYS A 68 -4.94 4.08 3.67
C CYS A 68 -5.92 5.11 3.12
N ARG A 69 -6.20 6.13 3.92
CA ARG A 69 -6.99 7.30 3.53
C ARG A 69 -6.14 8.55 3.65
N ASP A 70 -6.30 9.43 2.66
CA ASP A 70 -5.81 10.80 2.64
C ASP A 70 -7.03 11.71 2.47
N GLY A 71 -7.55 12.23 3.56
CA GLY A 71 -8.86 12.89 3.58
C GLY A 71 -9.97 11.94 3.12
N ASP A 72 -10.65 12.31 2.03
CA ASP A 72 -11.74 11.52 1.42
C ASP A 72 -11.28 10.56 0.32
N THR A 73 -9.99 10.54 0.02
CA THR A 73 -9.40 9.67 -1.01
C THR A 73 -8.95 8.35 -0.39
N LEU A 74 -9.35 7.23 -0.99
CA LEU A 74 -8.80 5.90 -0.70
C LEU A 74 -7.49 5.74 -1.48
N VAL A 75 -6.41 5.43 -0.78
CA VAL A 75 -5.07 5.37 -1.36
C VAL A 75 -4.50 3.97 -1.23
N PHE A 76 -4.09 3.41 -2.36
CA PHE A 76 -3.35 2.15 -2.45
C PHE A 76 -1.87 2.46 -2.63
N VAL A 77 -1.05 2.03 -1.67
CA VAL A 77 0.36 2.41 -1.60
C VAL A 77 1.24 1.19 -1.84
N GLU A 78 2.17 1.33 -2.77
CA GLU A 78 3.29 0.42 -2.96
C GLU A 78 4.50 0.94 -2.21
N VAL A 79 5.21 0.06 -1.51
CA VAL A 79 6.42 0.39 -0.75
C VAL A 79 7.66 -0.18 -1.43
N LYS A 80 8.62 0.68 -1.75
CA LYS A 80 9.92 0.30 -2.30
C LYS A 80 11.01 0.60 -1.28
N THR A 81 11.68 -0.44 -0.82
CA THR A 81 12.82 -0.31 0.11
C THR A 81 14.10 -0.65 -0.61
N ARG A 82 15.07 0.24 -0.51
CA ARG A 82 16.40 0.11 -1.12
C ARG A 82 17.49 0.35 -0.08
N THR A 83 18.66 -0.24 -0.32
CA THR A 83 19.85 -0.02 0.49
C THR A 83 20.89 0.87 -0.19
N ARG A 84 20.64 1.25 -1.47
CA ARG A 84 21.52 2.12 -2.29
C ARG A 84 20.69 3.15 -3.05
N GLU A 85 21.28 4.31 -3.31
CA GLU A 85 20.63 5.46 -3.98
C GLU A 85 20.68 5.42 -5.51
N ASP A 86 21.43 4.48 -6.10
CA ASP A 86 21.84 4.47 -7.51
C ASP A 86 20.90 3.68 -8.45
N PHE A 87 19.69 3.37 -8.05
CA PHE A 87 18.74 2.56 -8.83
C PHE A 87 17.55 3.34 -9.41
N GLY A 88 17.78 4.31 -10.28
CA GLY A 88 16.73 4.97 -11.05
C GLY A 88 15.68 5.73 -10.20
N ARG A 89 14.64 6.21 -10.86
CA ARG A 89 13.54 6.93 -10.18
C ARG A 89 12.59 5.96 -9.47
N PRO A 90 12.00 6.34 -8.32
CA PRO A 90 11.07 5.50 -7.55
C PRO A 90 9.90 4.95 -8.35
N VAL A 91 9.32 5.75 -9.24
CA VAL A 91 8.19 5.39 -10.11
C VAL A 91 8.58 4.30 -11.12
N GLU A 92 9.81 4.30 -11.63
CA GLU A 92 10.33 3.30 -12.56
C GLU A 92 10.46 1.92 -11.90
N ALA A 93 10.55 1.88 -10.58
CA ALA A 93 10.61 0.63 -9.81
C ALA A 93 9.28 -0.16 -9.81
N VAL A 94 8.17 0.47 -10.20
CA VAL A 94 6.86 -0.17 -10.29
C VAL A 94 6.56 -0.48 -11.76
N ASN A 95 7.03 -1.63 -12.24
CA ASN A 95 6.81 -2.07 -13.61
C ASN A 95 5.34 -2.40 -13.92
N ALA A 96 5.01 -2.56 -15.20
CA ALA A 96 3.64 -2.83 -15.65
C ALA A 96 3.01 -4.08 -15.01
N ALA A 97 3.77 -5.16 -14.80
CA ALA A 97 3.28 -6.37 -14.17
C ALA A 97 2.89 -6.11 -12.70
N LYS A 98 3.72 -5.37 -11.96
CA LYS A 98 3.43 -4.99 -10.57
C LYS A 98 2.24 -4.05 -10.47
N ARG A 99 2.12 -3.06 -11.38
CA ARG A 99 0.94 -2.17 -11.44
C ARG A 99 -0.35 -2.96 -11.64
N LYS A 100 -0.35 -4.00 -12.49
CA LYS A 100 -1.50 -4.90 -12.66
C LYS A 100 -1.84 -5.66 -11.37
N LEU A 101 -0.85 -6.14 -10.64
CA LEU A 101 -1.07 -6.81 -9.35
C LEU A 101 -1.69 -5.87 -8.32
N ILE A 102 -1.20 -4.64 -8.24
CA ILE A 102 -1.74 -3.61 -7.33
C ILE A 102 -3.16 -3.24 -7.75
N SER A 103 -3.42 -3.02 -9.04
CA SER A 103 -4.75 -2.73 -9.58
C SER A 103 -5.77 -3.81 -9.26
N ARG A 104 -5.40 -5.10 -9.42
CA ARG A 104 -6.24 -6.23 -9.04
C ARG A 104 -6.51 -6.28 -7.54
N GLY A 105 -5.51 -5.99 -6.73
CA GLY A 105 -5.66 -5.90 -5.28
C GLY A 105 -6.61 -4.76 -4.88
N ALA A 106 -6.45 -3.59 -5.48
CA ALA A 106 -7.32 -2.43 -5.26
C ALA A 106 -8.79 -2.73 -5.60
N LEU A 107 -9.04 -3.30 -6.79
CA LEU A 107 -10.41 -3.66 -7.19
C LEU A 107 -11.03 -4.72 -6.28
N ALA A 108 -10.26 -5.72 -5.85
CA ALA A 108 -10.74 -6.71 -4.89
C ALA A 108 -11.09 -6.07 -3.54
N TRP A 109 -10.31 -5.09 -3.08
CA TRP A 109 -10.63 -4.32 -1.88
C TRP A 109 -11.90 -3.49 -2.03
N LEU A 110 -12.06 -2.79 -3.16
CA LEU A 110 -13.25 -2.01 -3.46
C LEU A 110 -14.51 -2.88 -3.52
N GLN A 111 -14.42 -4.08 -4.10
CA GLN A 111 -15.53 -5.06 -4.08
C GLN A 111 -15.92 -5.49 -2.66
N LEU A 112 -14.97 -5.62 -1.73
CA LEU A 112 -15.27 -5.90 -0.32
C LEU A 112 -16.02 -4.76 0.37
N LEU A 113 -15.96 -3.55 -0.20
CA LEU A 113 -16.66 -2.35 0.26
C LEU A 113 -17.96 -2.08 -0.52
N ASP A 114 -18.43 -3.03 -1.33
CA ASP A 114 -19.58 -2.88 -2.23
C ASP A 114 -19.40 -1.75 -3.26
N ASN A 115 -18.17 -1.59 -3.77
CA ASN A 115 -17.80 -0.60 -4.79
C ASN A 115 -18.31 0.82 -4.46
N PRO A 116 -17.84 1.44 -3.38
CA PRO A 116 -18.30 2.75 -2.98
C PRO A 116 -17.86 3.82 -3.99
N ASP A 117 -18.70 4.82 -4.20
CA ASP A 117 -18.36 6.00 -5.00
C ASP A 117 -17.42 6.91 -4.21
N ILE A 118 -16.13 6.69 -4.35
CA ILE A 118 -15.05 7.41 -3.67
C ILE A 118 -13.87 7.66 -4.61
N LEU A 119 -13.11 8.70 -4.32
CA LEU A 119 -11.85 8.95 -5.01
C LEU A 119 -10.82 7.86 -4.67
N VAL A 120 -10.14 7.36 -5.68
CA VAL A 120 -9.10 6.34 -5.57
C VAL A 120 -7.79 6.88 -6.14
N ARG A 121 -6.67 6.57 -5.47
CA ARG A 121 -5.33 7.00 -5.89
C ARG A 121 -4.30 5.91 -5.63
N PHE A 122 -3.28 5.85 -6.48
CA PHE A 122 -2.14 4.95 -6.31
C PHE A 122 -0.89 5.75 -6.01
N ASP A 123 -0.32 5.56 -4.83
CA ASP A 123 0.88 6.23 -4.38
C ASP A 123 2.05 5.24 -4.26
N VAL A 124 3.28 5.75 -4.32
CA VAL A 124 4.49 4.98 -4.03
C VAL A 124 5.25 5.65 -2.90
N VAL A 125 5.64 4.86 -1.90
CA VAL A 125 6.60 5.28 -0.88
C VAL A 125 7.92 4.59 -1.14
N GLU A 126 8.93 5.37 -1.49
CA GLU A 126 10.31 4.87 -1.55
C GLU A 126 11.02 5.13 -0.22
N ILE A 127 11.77 4.14 0.22
CA ILE A 127 12.59 4.22 1.43
C ILE A 127 14.00 3.79 1.06
N VAL A 128 14.95 4.69 1.24
CA VAL A 128 16.37 4.39 1.12
C VAL A 128 16.96 4.24 2.51
N LEU A 129 17.44 3.04 2.81
CA LEU A 129 18.15 2.72 4.05
C LEU A 129 19.65 2.92 3.79
N ALA A 130 20.12 4.15 3.91
CA ALA A 130 21.51 4.50 3.70
C ALA A 130 22.45 3.90 4.78
N GLU A 131 23.74 3.85 4.48
CA GLU A 131 24.76 3.31 5.40
C GLU A 131 24.90 4.12 6.70
N ASP A 132 24.49 5.40 6.70
CA ASP A 132 24.45 6.26 7.89
C ASP A 132 23.32 5.88 8.87
N GLY A 133 22.51 4.85 8.54
CA GLY A 133 21.43 4.33 9.36
C GLY A 133 20.16 5.18 9.40
N GLN A 134 20.16 6.36 8.73
CA GLN A 134 18.99 7.23 8.68
C GLN A 134 18.14 6.90 7.44
N PRO A 135 16.87 6.45 7.60
CA PRO A 135 16.01 6.19 6.46
C PRO A 135 15.59 7.51 5.79
N ARG A 136 15.72 7.56 4.47
CA ARG A 136 15.20 8.66 3.64
C ARG A 136 13.91 8.21 2.98
N PHE A 137 12.92 9.11 2.93
CA PHE A 137 11.58 8.81 2.42
C PHE A 137 11.24 9.73 1.27
N GLU A 138 10.69 9.15 0.21
CA GLU A 138 10.03 9.89 -0.86
C GLU A 138 8.61 9.37 -1.03
N LEU A 139 7.63 10.28 -1.10
CA LEU A 139 6.24 9.98 -1.39
C LEU A 139 5.89 10.51 -2.78
N ILE A 140 5.63 9.60 -3.69
CA ILE A 140 5.14 9.90 -5.03
C ILE A 140 3.63 9.69 -5.01
N ARG A 141 2.88 10.79 -5.01
CA ARG A 141 1.42 10.77 -5.06
C ARG A 141 0.96 10.61 -6.50
N ASP A 142 -0.13 9.89 -6.70
CA ASP A 142 -0.71 9.63 -8.03
C ASP A 142 0.33 9.08 -9.03
N ALA A 143 1.10 8.10 -8.56
CA ALA A 143 2.26 7.58 -9.25
C ALA A 143 1.92 6.86 -10.55
N PHE A 144 0.75 6.26 -10.65
CA PHE A 144 0.24 5.59 -11.85
C PHE A 144 -1.28 5.44 -11.79
N PRO A 145 -1.95 5.38 -12.95
CA PRO A 145 -3.39 5.13 -13.01
C PRO A 145 -3.72 3.65 -12.80
N LEU A 146 -5.01 3.37 -12.61
CA LEU A 146 -5.52 2.00 -12.66
C LEU A 146 -5.11 1.35 -13.98
N SER A 147 -4.54 0.15 -13.91
CA SER A 147 -3.99 -0.53 -15.09
C SER A 147 -5.08 -1.08 -16.00
N ALA A 148 -4.94 -0.90 -17.32
CA ALA A 148 -5.81 -1.55 -18.28
C ALA A 148 -5.75 -3.10 -18.14
N PRO A 149 -6.84 -3.84 -18.33
CA PRO A 149 -8.17 -3.40 -18.80
C PRO A 149 -9.13 -2.98 -17.67
N TYR A 150 -8.65 -2.74 -16.47
CA TYR A 150 -9.48 -2.47 -15.30
C TYR A 150 -10.06 -1.05 -15.34
N THR A 151 -11.30 -0.93 -14.89
CA THR A 151 -12.02 0.34 -14.73
C THR A 151 -12.68 0.37 -13.35
N TYR A 152 -12.87 1.59 -12.84
CA TYR A 152 -13.59 1.85 -11.59
C TYR A 152 -14.38 3.15 -11.70
#